data_b6f12c51921d50594807edd4340c5872
#
_entry.id   b6f12c51921d50594807edd4340c5872
#
_cell.length_a   1.000
_cell.length_b   1.000
_cell.length_c   1.000
_cell.angle_alpha   90.00
_cell.angle_beta   90.00
_cell.angle_gamma   90.00
#
_symmetry.space_group_name_H-M   'P 1'
#
loop_
_entity.id
_entity.type
_entity.pdbx_description
1 polymer ?
#
loop_
_entity_poly.entity_id
_entity_poly.type
_entity_poly.pdbx_seq_one_letter_code
_entity_poly.pdbx_strand_id
1 'polypeptide(L)'
;MAENKGRKILVAVDEGEESAYALSWCLNNFISPRNSQDTLILLFAKKPLAVYSAMDSTGYIFSSSIIASMERYGNEVAGRVMEKATRICKEFSDEVKVETMVENGDPRDVICEVAERLKVDFVVMGSHGYGLIKRAFLGA
;
A
#
# COMPACT_ATOMS: atom_id res chain seq x y z
N MET A 1 24.13 -14.28 -14.86
CA MET A 1 24.01 -14.35 -14.65
C MET A 1 23.41 -14.05 -14.18
N ALA A 2 23.29 -14.08 -13.86
CA ALA A 2 22.78 -13.86 -13.52
C ALA A 2 22.22 -13.39 -13.09
N GLU A 3 22.33 -13.34 -12.85
CA GLU A 3 21.75 -13.03 -12.44
C GLU A 3 21.29 -11.96 -12.05
N ASN A 4 20.96 -11.22 -12.56
CA ASN A 4 20.37 -9.99 -12.28
C ASN A 4 18.90 -10.09 -12.20
N LYS A 5 18.48 -10.78 -11.20
CA LYS A 5 17.12 -10.76 -10.88
C LYS A 5 16.82 -9.52 -10.19
N GLY A 6 15.81 -8.83 -10.63
CA GLY A 6 15.37 -7.63 -9.98
C GLY A 6 14.83 -7.90 -8.60
N ARG A 7 14.89 -6.87 -7.78
CA ARG A 7 14.33 -6.95 -6.44
C ARG A 7 12.85 -6.65 -6.48
N LYS A 8 12.11 -7.14 -5.49
CA LYS A 8 10.73 -6.79 -5.29
C LYS A 8 10.66 -5.86 -4.09
N ILE A 9 10.15 -4.68 -4.30
CA ILE A 9 10.08 -3.67 -3.26
C ILE A 9 8.63 -3.31 -3.03
N LEU A 10 8.16 -3.54 -1.81
CA LEU A 10 6.79 -3.25 -1.44
C LEU A 10 6.73 -1.90 -0.78
N VAL A 11 5.91 -1.01 -1.32
CA VAL A 11 5.72 0.32 -0.74
C VAL A 11 4.28 0.44 -0.28
N ALA A 12 4.10 0.64 1.01
CA ALA A 12 2.76 0.85 1.57
C ALA A 12 2.38 2.30 1.35
N VAL A 13 1.25 2.53 0.69
CA VAL A 13 0.79 3.87 0.38
C VAL A 13 -0.57 4.10 1.05
N ASP A 14 -0.82 5.35 1.41
CA ASP A 14 -2.11 5.75 1.95
C ASP A 14 -2.35 7.21 1.58
N GLU A 15 -3.33 7.82 2.20
CA GLU A 15 -3.68 9.20 1.88
C GLU A 15 -2.70 10.22 2.46
N GLY A 16 -1.84 9.81 3.36
CA GLY A 16 -0.97 10.73 4.07
C GLY A 16 0.23 11.17 3.27
N GLU A 17 0.78 12.30 3.66
CA GLU A 17 1.96 12.83 3.00
C GLU A 17 3.19 12.00 3.29
N GLU A 18 3.22 11.34 4.44
CA GLU A 18 4.37 10.52 4.80
C GLU A 18 4.56 9.37 3.84
N SER A 19 3.46 8.78 3.37
CA SER A 19 3.59 7.68 2.43
C SER A 19 4.07 8.17 1.07
N ALA A 20 3.61 9.33 0.64
CA ALA A 20 4.09 9.93 -0.60
C ALA A 20 5.57 10.25 -0.51
N TYR A 21 5.99 10.79 0.62
CA TYR A 21 7.39 11.08 0.85
C TYR A 21 8.23 9.80 0.85
N ALA A 22 7.72 8.77 1.52
CA ALA A 22 8.45 7.50 1.57
C ALA A 22 8.61 6.90 0.18
N LEU A 23 7.58 7.00 -0.64
CA LEU A 23 7.65 6.50 -2.01
C LEU A 23 8.69 7.28 -2.82
N SER A 24 8.66 8.60 -2.73
CA SER A 24 9.64 9.43 -3.42
C SER A 24 11.05 9.12 -2.95
N TRP A 25 11.22 8.96 -1.64
CA TRP A 25 12.52 8.64 -1.09
C TRP A 25 13.03 7.30 -1.62
N CYS A 26 12.13 6.31 -1.69
CA CYS A 26 12.48 5.00 -2.20
C CYS A 26 12.95 5.09 -3.65
N LEU A 27 12.20 5.81 -4.46
CA LEU A 27 12.55 5.97 -5.87
C LEU A 27 13.91 6.64 -6.02
N ASN A 28 14.14 7.69 -5.27
CA ASN A 28 15.36 8.47 -5.43
C ASN A 28 16.60 7.81 -4.84
N ASN A 29 16.41 6.87 -3.92
CA ASN A 29 17.54 6.28 -3.21
C ASN A 29 17.76 4.82 -3.51
N PHE A 30 16.74 4.09 -3.96
CA PHE A 30 16.87 2.66 -4.19
C PHE A 30 16.71 2.25 -5.64
N ILE A 31 16.06 3.08 -6.46
CA ILE A 31 15.66 2.67 -7.79
C ILE A 31 16.45 3.44 -8.82
N SER A 32 16.97 2.72 -9.81
CA SER A 32 17.62 3.37 -10.94
C SER A 32 16.54 3.85 -11.91
N PRO A 33 16.61 5.07 -12.42
CA PRO A 33 15.63 5.53 -13.38
C PRO A 33 15.74 4.86 -14.73
N ARG A 34 16.85 4.17 -15.00
CA ARG A 34 17.04 3.51 -16.27
C ARG A 34 17.49 2.08 -16.06
N ASN A 35 16.98 1.18 -16.91
CA ASN A 35 17.40 -0.20 -16.91
C ASN A 35 17.21 -0.89 -15.57
N SER A 36 16.23 -0.43 -14.80
CA SER A 36 15.95 -1.07 -13.52
C SER A 36 15.30 -2.42 -13.77
N GLN A 37 15.79 -3.43 -13.08
CA GLN A 37 15.16 -4.74 -13.09
C GLN A 37 14.22 -4.92 -11.92
N ASP A 38 14.15 -3.94 -11.05
CA ASP A 38 13.33 -4.02 -9.83
C ASP A 38 11.85 -3.84 -10.16
N THR A 39 11.03 -4.46 -9.35
CA THR A 39 9.58 -4.28 -9.42
C THR A 39 9.12 -3.57 -8.15
N LEU A 40 8.42 -2.49 -8.33
CA LEU A 40 7.87 -1.72 -7.24
C LEU A 40 6.40 -2.08 -7.09
N ILE A 41 6.04 -2.56 -5.92
CA ILE A 41 4.67 -2.97 -5.65
C ILE A 41 4.04 -1.96 -4.70
N LEU A 42 3.06 -1.24 -5.19
CA LEU A 42 2.35 -0.23 -4.39
C LEU A 42 1.15 -0.91 -3.76
N LEU A 43 1.10 -0.90 -2.44
CA LEU A 43 0.05 -1.58 -1.70
C LEU A 43 -0.75 -0.60 -0.87
N PHE A 44 -2.06 -0.60 -1.04
CA PHE A 44 -2.97 0.15 -0.19
C PHE A 44 -3.85 -0.83 0.57
N ALA A 45 -3.83 -0.73 1.88
CA ALA A 45 -4.67 -1.56 2.75
C ALA A 45 -5.94 -0.79 3.05
N LYS A 46 -7.04 -1.26 2.52
CA LYS A 46 -8.34 -0.63 2.71
C LYS A 46 -8.96 -1.19 3.98
N LYS A 47 -9.24 -0.31 4.91
CA LYS A 47 -9.80 -0.74 6.19
C LYS A 47 -11.18 -1.34 6.00
N PRO A 48 -11.52 -2.37 6.77
CA PRO A 48 -12.85 -2.96 6.68
C PRO A 48 -13.92 -1.96 7.09
N LEU A 49 -15.11 -2.16 6.57
CA LEU A 49 -16.24 -1.34 6.96
C LEU A 49 -16.60 -1.62 8.42
N ALA A 50 -17.06 -0.59 9.12
CA ALA A 50 -17.43 -0.72 10.53
C ALA A 50 -18.86 -1.23 10.67
N VAL A 51 -19.22 -2.25 9.90
CA VAL A 51 -20.58 -2.79 9.88
C VAL A 51 -20.91 -3.52 11.15
N TYR A 52 -19.94 -4.27 11.67
CA TYR A 52 -20.19 -5.07 12.85
C TYR A 52 -20.53 -4.23 14.07
N SER A 53 -19.81 -3.12 14.25
CA SER A 53 -20.07 -2.25 15.39
C SER A 53 -21.49 -1.70 15.34
N ALA A 54 -21.93 -1.31 14.17
CA ALA A 54 -23.27 -0.76 14.01
C ALA A 54 -24.32 -1.81 14.31
N MET A 55 -24.12 -3.02 13.85
CA MET A 55 -25.05 -4.10 14.09
C MET A 55 -25.15 -4.43 15.56
N ASP A 56 -24.02 -4.49 16.24
CA ASP A 56 -23.99 -4.88 17.64
C ASP A 56 -24.61 -3.84 18.54
N SER A 57 -24.40 -2.58 18.28
CA SER A 57 -24.80 -1.54 19.21
C SER A 57 -26.29 -1.23 19.12
N THR A 58 -26.90 -1.44 17.97
CA THR A 58 -28.30 -1.06 17.80
C THR A 58 -29.21 -2.22 17.46
N GLY A 59 -28.66 -3.35 17.06
CA GLY A 59 -29.46 -4.44 16.55
C GLY A 59 -29.96 -4.19 15.14
N TYR A 60 -29.52 -3.10 14.53
CA TYR A 60 -29.89 -2.79 13.17
C TYR A 60 -28.74 -3.07 12.23
N ILE A 61 -29.09 -3.41 11.01
CA ILE A 61 -28.15 -3.59 9.94
C ILE A 61 -28.28 -2.38 9.04
N PHE A 62 -27.15 -1.78 8.65
CA PHE A 62 -27.21 -0.72 7.66
C PHE A 62 -27.89 -1.22 6.42
N SER A 63 -28.68 -0.35 5.80
CA SER A 63 -29.33 -0.73 4.57
C SER A 63 -28.27 -1.07 3.52
N SER A 64 -28.64 -1.90 2.55
CA SER A 64 -27.68 -2.28 1.52
C SER A 64 -27.22 -1.07 0.72
N SER A 65 -28.06 -0.04 0.62
CA SER A 65 -27.63 1.17 -0.11
C SER A 65 -26.56 1.93 0.66
N ILE A 66 -26.64 1.94 1.99
CA ILE A 66 -25.61 2.60 2.79
C ILE A 66 -24.31 1.82 2.71
N ILE A 67 -24.38 0.50 2.82
CA ILE A 67 -23.20 -0.34 2.72
C ILE A 67 -22.54 -0.16 1.36
N ALA A 68 -23.34 -0.16 0.30
CA ALA A 68 -22.82 0.03 -1.04
C ALA A 68 -22.16 1.40 -1.20
N SER A 69 -22.74 2.42 -0.56
CA SER A 69 -22.13 3.76 -0.61
C SER A 69 -20.79 3.79 0.10
N MET A 70 -20.69 3.10 1.24
CA MET A 70 -19.43 3.06 1.98
C MET A 70 -18.37 2.32 1.20
N GLU A 71 -18.74 1.22 0.53
CA GLU A 71 -17.80 0.49 -0.29
C GLU A 71 -17.35 1.32 -1.48
N ARG A 72 -18.28 2.04 -2.08
CA ARG A 72 -17.93 2.89 -3.21
C ARG A 72 -16.97 3.98 -2.79
N TYR A 73 -17.21 4.58 -1.62
CA TYR A 73 -16.31 5.59 -1.12
C TYR A 73 -14.92 5.02 -0.87
N GLY A 74 -14.85 3.83 -0.26
CA GLY A 74 -13.55 3.18 -0.03
C GLY A 74 -12.82 2.89 -1.33
N ASN A 75 -13.56 2.48 -2.36
CA ASN A 75 -12.94 2.22 -3.64
C ASN A 75 -12.45 3.51 -4.30
N GLU A 76 -13.18 4.61 -4.11
CA GLU A 76 -12.74 5.89 -4.64
C GLU A 76 -11.48 6.37 -3.95
N VAL A 77 -11.39 6.17 -2.64
CA VAL A 77 -10.18 6.53 -1.92
C VAL A 77 -9.00 5.70 -2.43
N ALA A 78 -9.21 4.40 -2.59
CA ALA A 78 -8.16 3.53 -3.11
C ALA A 78 -7.70 3.99 -4.49
N GLY A 79 -8.65 4.37 -5.34
CA GLY A 79 -8.32 4.85 -6.67
C GLY A 79 -7.47 6.11 -6.63
N ARG A 80 -7.84 7.06 -5.75
CA ARG A 80 -7.07 8.30 -5.64
C ARG A 80 -5.67 8.04 -5.08
N VAL A 81 -5.57 7.17 -4.10
CA VAL A 81 -4.27 6.83 -3.53
C VAL A 81 -3.37 6.23 -4.60
N MET A 82 -3.91 5.28 -5.35
CA MET A 82 -3.11 4.61 -6.39
C MET A 82 -2.78 5.56 -7.54
N GLU A 83 -3.71 6.42 -7.90
CA GLU A 83 -3.43 7.38 -8.97
C GLU A 83 -2.29 8.30 -8.61
N LYS A 84 -2.31 8.81 -7.37
CA LYS A 84 -1.24 9.69 -6.91
C LYS A 84 0.08 8.94 -6.86
N ALA A 85 0.08 7.72 -6.34
CA ALA A 85 1.31 6.95 -6.20
C ALA A 85 1.91 6.58 -7.55
N THR A 86 1.06 6.15 -8.49
CA THR A 86 1.57 5.79 -9.82
C THR A 86 2.07 7.02 -10.56
N ARG A 87 1.44 8.16 -10.33
CA ARG A 87 1.92 9.39 -10.95
C ARG A 87 3.30 9.76 -10.45
N ILE A 88 3.53 9.61 -9.14
CA ILE A 88 4.85 9.86 -8.58
C ILE A 88 5.90 8.95 -9.23
N CYS A 89 5.55 7.69 -9.43
CA CYS A 89 6.48 6.76 -10.07
C CYS A 89 6.76 7.16 -11.51
N LYS A 90 5.72 7.55 -12.25
CA LYS A 90 5.89 7.92 -13.64
C LYS A 90 6.73 9.18 -13.81
N GLU A 91 6.55 10.12 -12.88
CA GLU A 91 7.37 11.34 -12.93
C GLU A 91 8.83 11.04 -12.66
N PHE A 92 9.09 9.98 -11.89
CA PHE A 92 10.46 9.56 -11.67
C PHE A 92 11.05 8.91 -12.93
N SER A 93 10.33 7.95 -13.51
CA SER A 93 10.81 7.27 -14.70
C SER A 93 9.70 6.42 -15.30
N ASP A 94 9.60 6.38 -16.62
CA ASP A 94 8.70 5.48 -17.32
C ASP A 94 9.20 4.05 -17.38
N GLU A 95 10.46 3.84 -17.03
CA GLU A 95 11.09 2.53 -17.20
C GLU A 95 10.98 1.65 -15.97
N VAL A 96 10.46 2.17 -14.88
CA VAL A 96 10.33 1.40 -13.65
C VAL A 96 9.07 0.55 -13.72
N LYS A 97 9.22 -0.72 -13.37
CA LYS A 97 8.06 -1.62 -13.31
C LYS A 97 7.27 -1.34 -12.05
N VAL A 98 6.00 -1.04 -12.20
CA VAL A 98 5.13 -0.72 -11.07
C VAL A 98 3.90 -1.62 -11.11
N GLU A 99 3.62 -2.27 -10.00
CA GLU A 99 2.40 -3.04 -9.81
C GLU A 99 1.61 -2.43 -8.67
N THR A 100 0.30 -2.52 -8.74
CA THR A 100 -0.56 -1.96 -7.71
C THR A 100 -1.40 -3.05 -7.09
N MET A 101 -1.61 -2.97 -5.78
CA MET A 101 -2.44 -3.91 -5.04
C MET A 101 -3.31 -3.15 -4.05
N VAL A 102 -4.58 -3.52 -4.00
CA VAL A 102 -5.49 -3.02 -2.99
C VAL A 102 -6.02 -4.23 -2.24
N GLU A 103 -5.78 -4.27 -0.94
CA GLU A 103 -6.23 -5.39 -0.11
C GLU A 103 -7.09 -4.85 1.01
N ASN A 104 -8.02 -5.67 1.48
CA ASN A 104 -8.87 -5.30 2.60
C ASN A 104 -8.28 -5.83 3.88
N GLY A 105 -8.29 -4.99 4.92
CA GLY A 105 -7.84 -5.44 6.22
C GLY A 105 -7.08 -4.38 6.97
N ASP A 106 -6.64 -4.75 8.16
CA ASP A 106 -5.80 -3.88 8.97
C ASP A 106 -4.45 -3.72 8.28
N PRO A 107 -3.98 -2.47 8.11
CA PRO A 107 -2.73 -2.26 7.37
C PRO A 107 -1.55 -3.07 7.90
N ARG A 108 -1.44 -3.21 9.21
CA ARG A 108 -0.32 -3.97 9.77
C ARG A 108 -0.34 -5.42 9.34
N ASP A 109 -1.53 -6.03 9.38
CA ASP A 109 -1.65 -7.43 8.99
C ASP A 109 -1.49 -7.59 7.49
N VAL A 110 -2.08 -6.69 6.72
CA VAL A 110 -2.03 -6.77 5.27
C VAL A 110 -0.61 -6.62 4.76
N ILE A 111 0.12 -5.65 5.28
CA ILE A 111 1.49 -5.41 4.83
C ILE A 111 2.36 -6.63 5.13
N CYS A 112 2.24 -7.17 6.34
CA CYS A 112 3.05 -8.33 6.71
C CYS A 112 2.69 -9.54 5.86
N GLU A 113 1.41 -9.76 5.65
CA GLU A 113 0.97 -10.92 4.88
C GLU A 113 1.41 -10.83 3.42
N VAL A 114 1.24 -9.66 2.81
CA VAL A 114 1.61 -9.49 1.41
C VAL A 114 3.12 -9.58 1.25
N ALA A 115 3.86 -8.97 2.17
CA ALA A 115 5.31 -9.01 2.10
C ALA A 115 5.81 -10.45 2.14
N GLU A 116 5.21 -11.27 2.99
CA GLU A 116 5.62 -12.65 3.11
C GLU A 116 5.16 -13.48 1.91
N ARG A 117 3.93 -13.26 1.47
CA ARG A 117 3.37 -14.02 0.35
C ARG A 117 4.14 -13.77 -0.93
N LEU A 118 4.52 -12.53 -1.18
CA LEU A 118 5.22 -12.17 -2.40
C LEU A 118 6.73 -12.26 -2.27
N LYS A 119 7.21 -12.53 -1.06
CA LYS A 119 8.66 -12.66 -0.81
C LYS A 119 9.41 -11.43 -1.29
N VAL A 120 8.93 -10.28 -0.82
CA VAL A 120 9.58 -9.03 -1.22
C VAL A 120 10.91 -8.88 -0.52
N ASP A 121 11.80 -8.14 -1.15
CA ASP A 121 13.13 -7.91 -0.60
C ASP A 121 13.16 -6.77 0.40
N PHE A 122 12.31 -5.78 0.18
CA PHE A 122 12.23 -4.62 1.07
C PHE A 122 10.80 -4.18 1.23
N VAL A 123 10.51 -3.60 2.40
CA VAL A 123 9.24 -2.94 2.66
C VAL A 123 9.54 -1.49 3.01
N VAL A 124 8.88 -0.58 2.32
CA VAL A 124 9.06 0.86 2.54
C VAL A 124 7.72 1.44 2.95
N MET A 125 7.72 2.24 4.01
CA MET A 125 6.49 2.84 4.48
C MET A 125 6.78 4.12 5.23
N GLY A 126 5.81 5.03 5.25
CA GLY A 126 5.91 6.22 6.06
C GLY A 126 5.80 5.85 7.53
N SER A 127 6.36 6.68 8.39
CA SER A 127 6.38 6.36 9.81
C SER A 127 5.07 6.70 10.50
N HIS A 128 4.33 7.65 9.97
CA HIS A 128 3.10 8.09 10.61
C HIS A 128 2.02 7.04 10.40
N GLY A 129 1.39 6.62 11.48
CA GLY A 129 0.34 5.63 11.39
C GLY A 129 0.81 4.19 11.34
N TYR A 130 2.10 3.99 11.07
CA TYR A 130 2.64 2.64 10.97
C TYR A 130 3.80 2.41 11.92
N GLY A 131 3.86 3.19 12.99
CA GLY A 131 4.99 3.09 13.91
C GLY A 131 5.21 1.70 14.47
N LEU A 132 4.12 1.01 14.78
CA LEU A 132 4.24 -0.33 15.34
C LEU A 132 4.78 -1.33 14.34
N ILE A 133 4.35 -1.21 13.08
CA ILE A 133 4.85 -2.09 12.03
C ILE A 133 6.34 -1.84 11.81
N LYS A 134 6.71 -0.56 11.76
CA LYS A 134 8.11 -0.21 11.58
C LYS A 134 8.96 -0.84 12.68
N ARG A 135 8.48 -0.79 13.91
CA ARG A 135 9.20 -1.38 15.02
C ARG A 135 9.33 -2.90 14.88
N ALA A 136 8.26 -3.54 14.41
CA ALA A 136 8.29 -4.98 14.24
C ALA A 136 9.36 -5.40 13.24
N PHE A 137 9.47 -4.67 12.14
CA PHE A 137 10.48 -5.01 11.14
C PHE A 137 11.89 -4.70 11.61
N LEU A 138 12.06 -3.59 12.32
CA LEU A 138 13.39 -3.20 12.78
C LEU A 138 13.82 -3.95 14.02
N GLY A 139 12.87 -4.38 14.83
CA GLY A 139 13.17 -5.06 16.06
C GLY A 139 13.27 -6.56 15.96
N ALA A 140 13.08 -7.08 14.78
CA ALA A 140 13.07 -8.54 14.57
C ALA A 140 14.44 -9.18 14.71
#